data_160ac950a3fb5ac0a1fd54438f97bff8
#
_entry.id   160ac950a3fb5ac0a1fd54438f97bff8
#
_cell.length_a   1.000
_cell.length_b   1.000
_cell.length_c   1.000
_cell.angle_alpha   90.00
_cell.angle_beta   90.00
_cell.angle_gamma   90.00
#
_symmetry.space_group_name_H-M   'P 1'
#
loop_
_entity.id
_entity.type
_entity.pdbx_description
1 polymer ?
#
loop_
_entity_poly.entity_id
_entity_poly.type
_entity_poly.pdbx_seq_one_letter_code
_entity_poly.pdbx_strand_id
1 'polypeptide(L)'
;MSYRALGIYREPEFSPGKVEADAAILDATLLELKREGVEVQAIDAVSFGNATPAGGDPTFARPDLILPMCQGARALKRLAEAEQAGAIALNSALSIRNCYRDLLAPGLERAGVPTPAGALVATDEPLDSRKLAGVDLAAGVFVKRGNLHALAPEDVQHAVDRAEVETILTDFARRGIRCAYVQQEVAGRVVKFYGVSGGDYFTAHPEEEVSEASVRALSEAASTAAAALGLEAWGGDAVLSGDRFAIIDFNDWPSYSRVRAPAARAIALRALNLLTRPLLAGQKLK
;
A
#
# COMPACT_ATOMS: atom_id res chain seq x y z
N MET A 1 26.45 15.19 12.14
CA MET A 1 26.12 15.03 10.68
C MET A 1 24.61 15.21 10.57
N SER A 2 24.13 15.98 9.58
CA SER A 2 22.69 16.09 9.32
C SER A 2 22.29 14.95 8.40
N TYR A 3 21.20 14.24 8.69
CA TYR A 3 20.62 13.26 7.78
C TYR A 3 19.98 13.93 6.58
N ARG A 4 19.95 13.22 5.44
CA ARG A 4 19.34 13.67 4.19
C ARG A 4 18.18 12.75 3.82
N ALA A 5 17.01 13.32 3.58
CA ALA A 5 15.81 12.62 3.17
C ALA A 5 15.35 13.05 1.78
N LEU A 6 14.99 12.07 0.96
CA LEU A 6 14.43 12.26 -0.37
C LEU A 6 12.97 11.78 -0.40
N GLY A 7 12.02 12.68 -0.64
CA GLY A 7 10.65 12.35 -0.95
C GLY A 7 10.48 12.04 -2.44
N ILE A 8 9.70 11.01 -2.77
CA ILE A 8 9.37 10.65 -4.14
C ILE A 8 7.87 10.70 -4.32
N TYR A 9 7.38 11.68 -5.09
CA TYR A 9 5.95 11.80 -5.40
C TYR A 9 5.49 10.63 -6.25
N ARG A 10 4.23 10.21 -6.05
CA ARG A 10 3.59 9.16 -6.83
C ARG A 10 3.37 9.61 -8.27
N GLU A 11 3.49 8.69 -9.20
CA GLU A 11 3.12 8.92 -10.58
C GLU A 11 1.62 9.23 -10.70
N PRO A 12 1.20 10.22 -11.52
CA PRO A 12 -0.21 10.61 -11.65
C PRO A 12 -1.14 9.46 -12.03
N GLU A 13 -0.67 8.50 -12.84
CA GLU A 13 -1.43 7.33 -13.25
C GLU A 13 -1.76 6.37 -12.09
N PHE A 14 -0.97 6.39 -11.00
CA PHE A 14 -1.23 5.62 -9.78
C PHE A 14 -1.99 6.41 -8.69
N SER A 15 -2.38 7.65 -9.01
CA SER A 15 -3.14 8.54 -8.12
C SER A 15 -4.41 9.09 -8.77
N PRO A 16 -5.29 8.26 -9.37
CA PRO A 16 -6.47 8.78 -10.08
C PRO A 16 -7.35 9.61 -9.16
N GLY A 17 -7.46 10.90 -9.47
CA GLY A 17 -8.25 11.87 -8.69
C GLY A 17 -7.70 12.22 -7.29
N LYS A 18 -6.45 11.82 -6.96
CA LYS A 18 -5.85 12.02 -5.63
C LYS A 18 -4.44 12.61 -5.65
N VAL A 19 -3.93 13.04 -6.78
CA VAL A 19 -2.54 13.54 -6.95
C VAL A 19 -2.18 14.59 -5.90
N GLU A 20 -3.04 15.59 -5.71
CA GLU A 20 -2.81 16.67 -4.71
C GLU A 20 -2.86 16.13 -3.26
N ALA A 21 -3.78 15.20 -2.98
CA ALA A 21 -3.93 14.64 -1.64
C ALA A 21 -2.74 13.75 -1.26
N ASP A 22 -2.21 12.99 -2.22
CA ASP A 22 -1.03 12.16 -2.05
C ASP A 22 0.24 13.03 -1.92
N ALA A 23 0.40 14.06 -2.74
CA ALA A 23 1.50 15.01 -2.59
C ALA A 23 1.47 15.69 -1.22
N ALA A 24 0.30 16.10 -0.74
CA ALA A 24 0.15 16.83 0.51
C ALA A 24 0.55 16.05 1.77
N ILE A 25 0.40 14.71 1.81
CA ILE A 25 0.91 13.93 2.95
C ILE A 25 2.44 13.80 2.91
N LEU A 26 3.03 13.65 1.73
CA LEU A 26 4.48 13.63 1.58
C LEU A 26 5.09 14.97 2.00
N ASP A 27 4.55 16.08 1.49
CA ASP A 27 5.00 17.43 1.85
C ASP A 27 4.91 17.69 3.35
N ALA A 28 3.79 17.30 3.97
CA ALA A 28 3.62 17.44 5.41
C ALA A 28 4.66 16.62 6.20
N THR A 29 4.96 15.39 5.73
CA THR A 29 5.96 14.53 6.36
C THR A 29 7.39 15.11 6.21
N LEU A 30 7.73 15.60 5.02
CA LEU A 30 9.01 16.27 4.78
C LEU A 30 9.16 17.54 5.62
N LEU A 31 8.09 18.29 5.81
CA LEU A 31 8.09 19.46 6.69
C LEU A 31 8.35 19.09 8.15
N GLU A 32 7.75 18.00 8.66
CA GLU A 32 8.03 17.52 10.03
C GLU A 32 9.50 17.09 10.16
N LEU A 33 10.05 16.33 9.20
CA LEU A 33 11.47 15.94 9.20
C LEU A 33 12.40 17.14 9.16
N LYS A 34 12.05 18.19 8.38
CA LYS A 34 12.84 19.43 8.34
C LYS A 34 12.86 20.16 9.69
N ARG A 35 11.76 20.12 10.45
CA ARG A 35 11.68 20.68 11.81
C ARG A 35 12.61 19.96 12.78
N GLU A 36 12.84 18.67 12.55
CA GLU A 36 13.75 17.83 13.32
C GLU A 36 15.22 17.91 12.83
N GLY A 37 15.53 18.84 11.91
CA GLY A 37 16.90 19.10 11.46
C GLY A 37 17.39 18.18 10.34
N VAL A 38 16.49 17.42 9.69
CA VAL A 38 16.81 16.63 8.50
C VAL A 38 16.82 17.54 7.27
N GLU A 39 17.84 17.41 6.43
CA GLU A 39 17.85 18.04 5.11
C GLU A 39 16.90 17.28 4.18
N VAL A 40 15.90 17.98 3.60
CA VAL A 40 14.85 17.34 2.81
C VAL A 40 14.84 17.85 1.38
N GLN A 41 14.61 16.94 0.45
CA GLN A 41 14.38 17.19 -0.97
C GLN A 41 13.22 16.34 -1.46
N ALA A 42 12.62 16.73 -2.60
CA ALA A 42 11.56 15.94 -3.24
C ALA A 42 11.75 15.91 -4.76
N ILE A 43 11.31 14.80 -5.38
CA ILE A 43 11.38 14.56 -6.83
C ILE A 43 10.13 13.80 -7.25
N ASP A 44 9.73 13.94 -8.51
CA ASP A 44 8.73 13.07 -9.10
C ASP A 44 9.29 11.66 -9.42
N ALA A 45 8.42 10.65 -9.43
CA ALA A 45 8.81 9.26 -9.62
C ALA A 45 9.43 8.97 -11.00
N VAL A 46 9.02 9.71 -12.03
CA VAL A 46 9.55 9.53 -13.41
C VAL A 46 11.00 10.00 -13.47
N SER A 47 11.28 11.18 -12.94
CA SER A 47 12.63 11.73 -12.83
C SER A 47 13.53 10.84 -11.96
N PHE A 48 13.02 10.38 -10.81
CA PHE A 48 13.72 9.43 -9.94
C PHE A 48 14.06 8.13 -10.66
N GLY A 49 13.10 7.51 -11.34
CA GLY A 49 13.29 6.26 -12.08
C GLY A 49 14.26 6.38 -13.26
N ASN A 50 14.42 7.57 -13.81
CA ASN A 50 15.34 7.85 -14.93
C ASN A 50 16.75 8.29 -14.46
N ALA A 51 16.92 8.60 -13.18
CA ALA A 51 18.21 9.03 -12.65
C ALA A 51 19.26 7.91 -12.79
N THR A 52 20.41 8.25 -13.37
CA THR A 52 21.54 7.31 -13.48
C THR A 52 22.46 7.43 -12.26
N PRO A 53 23.00 6.30 -11.75
CA PRO A 53 23.95 6.33 -10.62
C PRO A 53 25.21 7.14 -10.89
N ALA A 54 25.56 7.32 -12.18
CA ALA A 54 26.76 8.02 -12.65
C ALA A 54 26.51 9.46 -13.10
N GLY A 55 25.26 9.90 -13.18
CA GLY A 55 24.91 11.28 -13.54
C GLY A 55 25.19 12.18 -12.35
N GLY A 56 26.31 12.89 -12.40
CA GLY A 56 26.83 13.75 -11.34
C GLY A 56 25.99 14.97 -10.97
N ASP A 57 24.67 14.78 -10.77
CA ASP A 57 23.84 15.77 -10.10
C ASP A 57 24.08 15.65 -8.60
N PRO A 58 24.82 16.60 -7.99
CA PRO A 58 25.07 16.58 -6.54
C PRO A 58 23.78 16.68 -5.71
N THR A 59 22.66 17.04 -6.33
CA THR A 59 21.33 17.15 -5.69
C THR A 59 20.82 15.79 -5.21
N PHE A 60 21.29 14.68 -5.79
CA PHE A 60 20.87 13.32 -5.44
C PHE A 60 21.99 12.47 -4.84
N ALA A 61 23.00 13.10 -4.24
CA ALA A 61 24.07 12.40 -3.55
C ALA A 61 23.48 11.62 -2.36
N ARG A 62 23.33 10.31 -2.55
CA ARG A 62 22.97 9.25 -1.59
C ARG A 62 22.14 9.73 -0.39
N PRO A 63 20.81 9.74 -0.46
CA PRO A 63 19.98 10.03 0.69
C PRO A 63 20.19 8.93 1.76
N ASP A 64 20.13 9.32 3.03
CA ASP A 64 20.11 8.38 4.15
C ASP A 64 18.72 7.74 4.29
N LEU A 65 17.68 8.50 3.95
CA LEU A 65 16.27 8.13 4.00
C LEU A 65 15.56 8.44 2.68
N ILE A 66 14.74 7.51 2.22
CA ILE A 66 13.82 7.71 1.09
C ILE A 66 12.39 7.52 1.58
N LEU A 67 11.52 8.45 1.21
CA LEU A 67 10.08 8.42 1.47
C LEU A 67 9.35 8.24 0.13
N PRO A 68 9.22 6.98 -0.37
CA PRO A 68 8.71 6.72 -1.69
C PRO A 68 7.20 6.56 -1.69
N MET A 69 6.50 7.36 -2.47
CA MET A 69 5.11 7.09 -2.84
C MET A 69 4.99 6.47 -4.24
N CYS A 70 6.10 6.29 -4.95
CA CYS A 70 6.15 5.72 -6.29
C CYS A 70 5.68 4.25 -6.32
N GLN A 71 5.01 3.86 -7.42
CA GLN A 71 4.52 2.49 -7.64
C GLN A 71 4.94 1.91 -9.00
N GLY A 72 5.46 2.73 -9.90
CA GLY A 72 5.91 2.30 -11.22
C GLY A 72 7.15 1.42 -11.17
N ALA A 73 7.20 0.40 -12.03
CA ALA A 73 8.26 -0.62 -12.03
C ALA A 73 9.68 -0.03 -12.13
N ARG A 74 9.86 1.06 -12.90
CA ARG A 74 11.16 1.73 -13.07
C ARG A 74 11.60 2.42 -11.77
N ALA A 75 10.68 3.16 -11.13
CA ALA A 75 10.96 3.83 -9.87
C ALA A 75 11.21 2.82 -8.74
N LEU A 76 10.43 1.74 -8.66
CA LEU A 76 10.65 0.66 -7.69
C LEU A 76 11.98 -0.07 -7.90
N LYS A 77 12.40 -0.30 -9.15
CA LYS A 77 13.72 -0.85 -9.43
C LYS A 77 14.83 0.08 -8.91
N ARG A 78 14.71 1.39 -9.17
CA ARG A 78 15.67 2.39 -8.71
C ARG A 78 15.69 2.51 -7.17
N LEU A 79 14.53 2.41 -6.54
CA LEU A 79 14.40 2.36 -5.08
C LEU A 79 15.15 1.17 -4.50
N ALA A 80 14.95 -0.04 -5.05
CA ALA A 80 15.66 -1.23 -4.61
C ALA A 80 17.18 -1.12 -4.77
N GLU A 81 17.66 -0.48 -5.84
CA GLU A 81 19.10 -0.18 -6.03
C GLU A 81 19.64 0.78 -4.96
N ALA A 82 18.84 1.80 -4.57
CA ALA A 82 19.22 2.73 -3.52
C ALA A 82 19.25 2.05 -2.13
N GLU A 83 18.31 1.16 -1.84
CA GLU A 83 18.28 0.34 -0.62
C GLU A 83 19.52 -0.57 -0.54
N GLN A 84 19.89 -1.22 -1.66
CA GLN A 84 21.12 -2.04 -1.74
C GLN A 84 22.40 -1.20 -1.52
N ALA A 85 22.35 0.08 -1.88
CA ALA A 85 23.45 1.03 -1.63
C ALA A 85 23.45 1.59 -0.19
N GLY A 86 22.49 1.18 0.65
CA GLY A 86 22.42 1.50 2.08
C GLY A 86 21.42 2.59 2.46
N ALA A 87 20.59 3.10 1.53
CA ALA A 87 19.50 4.01 1.88
C ALA A 87 18.40 3.26 2.65
N ILE A 88 17.84 3.90 3.66
CA ILE A 88 16.65 3.41 4.36
C ILE A 88 15.41 3.89 3.59
N ALA A 89 14.48 3.01 3.26
CA ALA A 89 13.23 3.37 2.61
C ALA A 89 12.03 3.12 3.52
N LEU A 90 11.15 4.08 3.61
CA LEU A 90 9.88 4.01 4.30
C LEU A 90 8.75 4.35 3.29
N ASN A 91 8.12 3.39 2.63
CA ASN A 91 8.21 1.94 2.64
C ASN A 91 9.32 1.42 1.70
N SER A 92 9.75 0.16 1.87
CA SER A 92 10.73 -0.47 0.97
C SER A 92 10.12 -0.79 -0.41
N ALA A 93 10.95 -0.95 -1.45
CA ALA A 93 10.49 -1.39 -2.77
C ALA A 93 9.75 -2.72 -2.72
N LEU A 94 10.20 -3.65 -1.87
CA LEU A 94 9.56 -4.95 -1.68
C LEU A 94 8.19 -4.79 -1.01
N SER A 95 8.08 -3.99 0.06
CA SER A 95 6.82 -3.80 0.78
C SER A 95 5.78 -3.09 -0.07
N ILE A 96 6.16 -2.12 -0.91
CA ILE A 96 5.28 -1.50 -1.90
C ILE A 96 4.75 -2.56 -2.88
N ARG A 97 5.63 -3.40 -3.39
CA ARG A 97 5.26 -4.49 -4.30
C ARG A 97 4.33 -5.51 -3.62
N ASN A 98 4.51 -5.78 -2.33
CA ASN A 98 3.64 -6.67 -1.56
C ASN A 98 2.19 -6.16 -1.44
N CYS A 99 1.92 -4.89 -1.73
CA CYS A 99 0.57 -4.32 -1.79
C CYS A 99 -0.14 -4.59 -3.13
N TYR A 100 0.53 -5.12 -4.15
CA TYR A 100 -0.14 -5.56 -5.38
C TYR A 100 -0.98 -6.80 -5.07
N ARG A 101 -2.21 -6.86 -5.57
CA ARG A 101 -3.21 -7.88 -5.14
C ARG A 101 -2.76 -9.31 -5.37
N ASP A 102 -1.91 -9.56 -6.37
CA ASP A 102 -1.31 -10.88 -6.64
C ASP A 102 -0.39 -11.35 -5.50
N LEU A 103 0.18 -10.44 -4.72
CA LEU A 103 1.00 -10.71 -3.54
C LEU A 103 0.27 -10.41 -2.23
N LEU A 104 -0.56 -9.37 -2.21
CA LEU A 104 -1.31 -8.93 -1.04
C LEU A 104 -2.23 -10.02 -0.51
N ALA A 105 -3.11 -10.57 -1.36
CA ALA A 105 -4.10 -11.54 -0.91
C ALA A 105 -3.46 -12.80 -0.29
N PRO A 106 -2.50 -13.47 -0.94
CA PRO A 106 -1.79 -14.60 -0.32
C PRO A 106 -0.97 -14.19 0.91
N GLY A 107 -0.47 -12.95 0.95
CA GLY A 107 0.27 -12.41 2.10
C GLY A 107 -0.60 -12.30 3.34
N LEU A 108 -1.79 -11.71 3.21
CA LEU A 108 -2.75 -11.57 4.29
C LEU A 108 -3.30 -12.93 4.77
N GLU A 109 -3.58 -13.84 3.84
CA GLU A 109 -4.03 -15.19 4.16
C GLU A 109 -2.99 -15.94 5.01
N ARG A 110 -1.72 -15.97 4.58
CA ARG A 110 -0.63 -16.61 5.34
C ARG A 110 -0.43 -15.98 6.72
N ALA A 111 -0.70 -14.69 6.86
CA ALA A 111 -0.61 -14.00 8.14
C ALA A 111 -1.83 -14.23 9.05
N GLY A 112 -2.86 -14.96 8.59
CA GLY A 112 -4.09 -15.19 9.34
C GLY A 112 -4.94 -13.93 9.55
N VAL A 113 -4.78 -12.93 8.68
CA VAL A 113 -5.55 -11.68 8.75
C VAL A 113 -6.97 -11.94 8.26
N PRO A 114 -8.01 -11.50 8.99
CA PRO A 114 -9.39 -11.63 8.54
C PRO A 114 -9.63 -10.92 7.21
N THR A 115 -9.82 -11.68 6.13
CA THR A 115 -10.12 -11.18 4.78
C THR A 115 -11.30 -11.95 4.20
N PRO A 116 -12.09 -11.38 3.28
CA PRO A 116 -13.11 -12.15 2.56
C PRO A 116 -12.46 -13.30 1.76
N ALA A 117 -13.21 -14.37 1.56
CA ALA A 117 -12.78 -15.41 0.62
C ALA A 117 -12.50 -14.80 -0.76
N GLY A 118 -11.50 -15.30 -1.45
CA GLY A 118 -11.16 -14.78 -2.77
C GLY A 118 -10.15 -15.64 -3.49
N ALA A 119 -10.01 -15.40 -4.79
CA ALA A 119 -9.11 -16.14 -5.65
C ALA A 119 -8.46 -15.28 -6.72
N LEU A 120 -7.20 -15.55 -7.00
CA LEU A 120 -6.49 -15.03 -8.17
C LEU A 120 -6.81 -15.88 -9.39
N VAL A 121 -7.24 -15.24 -10.47
CA VAL A 121 -7.59 -15.89 -11.74
C VAL A 121 -6.87 -15.20 -12.90
N ALA A 122 -6.47 -15.97 -13.91
CA ALA A 122 -6.02 -15.42 -15.17
C ALA A 122 -7.21 -14.88 -15.95
N THR A 123 -7.02 -13.81 -16.72
CA THR A 123 -8.10 -13.17 -17.49
C THR A 123 -8.18 -13.70 -18.92
N ASP A 124 -7.12 -14.33 -19.41
CA ASP A 124 -6.96 -14.89 -20.75
C ASP A 124 -7.20 -16.42 -20.80
N GLU A 125 -7.63 -17.01 -19.69
CA GLU A 125 -7.98 -18.44 -19.56
C GLU A 125 -9.46 -18.59 -19.18
N PRO A 126 -10.10 -19.73 -19.49
CA PRO A 126 -11.42 -20.05 -18.97
C PRO A 126 -11.44 -20.05 -17.43
N LEU A 127 -12.51 -19.48 -16.86
CA LEU A 127 -12.66 -19.43 -15.42
C LEU A 127 -12.77 -20.84 -14.80
N ASP A 128 -11.75 -21.26 -14.08
CA ASP A 128 -11.74 -22.54 -13.39
C ASP A 128 -12.50 -22.46 -12.05
N SER A 129 -13.64 -23.17 -11.97
CA SER A 129 -14.46 -23.20 -10.75
C SER A 129 -13.70 -23.73 -9.52
N ARG A 130 -12.66 -24.54 -9.71
CA ARG A 130 -11.83 -25.06 -8.61
C ARG A 130 -11.02 -23.95 -7.95
N LYS A 131 -10.59 -22.94 -8.71
CA LYS A 131 -9.91 -21.74 -8.17
C LYS A 131 -10.85 -20.87 -7.33
N LEU A 132 -12.16 -20.96 -7.56
CA LEU A 132 -13.19 -20.25 -6.81
C LEU A 132 -13.77 -21.06 -5.66
N ALA A 133 -13.13 -22.16 -5.26
CA ALA A 133 -13.58 -22.94 -4.11
C ALA A 133 -13.63 -22.02 -2.85
N GLY A 134 -14.82 -21.91 -2.24
CA GLY A 134 -15.05 -21.01 -1.10
C GLY A 134 -15.53 -19.62 -1.45
N VAL A 135 -15.66 -19.28 -2.75
CA VAL A 135 -16.29 -18.03 -3.23
C VAL A 135 -17.69 -18.34 -3.75
N ASP A 136 -18.72 -17.73 -3.15
CA ASP A 136 -20.10 -17.86 -3.60
C ASP A 136 -20.45 -16.70 -4.53
N LEU A 137 -20.46 -16.96 -5.82
CA LEU A 137 -20.75 -15.93 -6.84
C LEU A 137 -22.20 -15.39 -6.72
N ALA A 138 -23.15 -16.21 -6.28
CA ALA A 138 -24.55 -15.79 -6.13
C ALA A 138 -24.75 -14.83 -4.95
N ALA A 139 -23.85 -14.84 -3.98
CA ALA A 139 -23.86 -13.89 -2.87
C ALA A 139 -23.18 -12.55 -3.21
N GLY A 140 -22.69 -12.40 -4.45
CA GLY A 140 -21.99 -11.21 -4.93
C GLY A 140 -20.48 -11.27 -4.73
N VAL A 141 -19.74 -10.76 -5.71
CA VAL A 141 -18.28 -10.66 -5.66
C VAL A 141 -17.80 -9.35 -6.26
N PHE A 142 -16.62 -8.93 -5.83
CA PHE A 142 -15.87 -7.87 -6.49
C PHE A 142 -14.75 -8.48 -7.33
N VAL A 143 -14.74 -8.19 -8.62
CA VAL A 143 -13.65 -8.54 -9.53
C VAL A 143 -12.72 -7.35 -9.63
N LYS A 144 -11.50 -7.51 -9.14
CA LYS A 144 -10.51 -6.45 -9.00
C LYS A 144 -9.30 -6.74 -9.88
N ARG A 145 -8.72 -5.73 -10.50
CA ARG A 145 -7.42 -5.84 -11.17
C ARG A 145 -6.38 -6.46 -10.20
N GLY A 146 -5.68 -7.52 -10.65
CA GLY A 146 -4.83 -8.33 -9.77
C GLY A 146 -3.38 -7.86 -9.66
N ASN A 147 -2.82 -7.33 -10.72
CA ASN A 147 -1.38 -7.04 -10.82
C ASN A 147 -0.92 -5.66 -10.30
N LEU A 148 -1.86 -4.80 -9.94
CA LEU A 148 -1.63 -3.44 -9.42
C LEU A 148 -2.82 -2.99 -8.58
N HIS A 149 -2.73 -1.80 -7.96
CA HIS A 149 -3.90 -1.08 -7.46
C HIS A 149 -4.82 -0.66 -8.62
N ALA A 150 -6.06 -0.27 -8.29
CA ALA A 150 -6.99 0.25 -9.28
C ALA A 150 -6.45 1.57 -9.87
N LEU A 151 -6.33 1.64 -11.20
CA LEU A 151 -5.92 2.84 -11.94
C LEU A 151 -7.13 3.58 -12.51
N ALA A 152 -8.28 2.91 -12.58
CA ALA A 152 -9.54 3.44 -13.07
C ALA A 152 -10.70 2.82 -12.30
N PRO A 153 -11.88 3.46 -12.26
CA PRO A 153 -13.07 2.90 -11.61
C PRO A 153 -13.41 1.49 -12.10
N GLU A 154 -13.18 1.21 -13.38
CA GLU A 154 -13.46 -0.07 -14.06
C GLU A 154 -12.48 -1.19 -13.64
N ASP A 155 -11.45 -0.88 -12.86
CA ASP A 155 -10.51 -1.88 -12.32
C ASP A 155 -11.06 -2.60 -11.07
N VAL A 156 -12.24 -2.19 -10.58
CA VAL A 156 -12.99 -2.84 -9.50
C VAL A 156 -14.46 -2.85 -9.90
N GLN A 157 -14.99 -4.03 -10.21
CA GLN A 157 -16.37 -4.19 -10.65
C GLN A 157 -17.09 -5.22 -9.81
N HIS A 158 -18.37 -5.02 -9.56
CA HIS A 158 -19.24 -5.97 -8.86
C HIS A 158 -19.88 -6.94 -9.88
N ALA A 159 -20.05 -8.18 -9.45
CA ALA A 159 -20.73 -9.23 -10.21
C ALA A 159 -21.53 -10.13 -9.27
N VAL A 160 -22.67 -10.63 -9.75
CA VAL A 160 -23.60 -11.48 -8.97
C VAL A 160 -23.73 -12.89 -9.53
N ASP A 161 -23.07 -13.17 -10.66
CA ASP A 161 -23.07 -14.49 -11.24
C ASP A 161 -21.78 -14.73 -12.08
N ARG A 162 -21.65 -15.96 -12.56
CA ARG A 162 -20.51 -16.39 -13.36
C ARG A 162 -20.39 -15.64 -14.69
N ALA A 163 -21.50 -15.36 -15.37
CA ALA A 163 -21.48 -14.72 -16.68
C ALA A 163 -20.98 -13.29 -16.59
N GLU A 164 -21.36 -12.56 -15.54
CA GLU A 164 -20.85 -11.23 -15.26
C GLU A 164 -19.36 -11.25 -14.93
N VAL A 165 -18.89 -12.19 -14.09
CA VAL A 165 -17.44 -12.36 -13.82
C VAL A 165 -16.69 -12.61 -15.11
N GLU A 166 -17.12 -13.54 -15.98
CA GLU A 166 -16.46 -13.86 -17.25
C GLU A 166 -16.46 -12.65 -18.21
N THR A 167 -17.52 -11.83 -18.19
CA THR A 167 -17.59 -10.59 -18.95
C THR A 167 -16.54 -9.58 -18.50
N ILE A 168 -16.39 -9.38 -17.19
CA ILE A 168 -15.38 -8.49 -16.59
C ILE A 168 -13.97 -9.00 -16.89
N LEU A 169 -13.72 -10.31 -16.76
CA LEU A 169 -12.42 -10.91 -17.08
C LEU A 169 -12.05 -10.71 -18.56
N THR A 170 -13.02 -10.84 -19.45
CA THR A 170 -12.85 -10.59 -20.89
C THR A 170 -12.50 -9.12 -21.16
N ASP A 171 -13.13 -8.18 -20.46
CA ASP A 171 -12.77 -6.76 -20.56
C ASP A 171 -11.35 -6.51 -20.03
N PHE A 172 -10.99 -7.08 -18.89
CA PHE A 172 -9.64 -6.98 -18.34
C PHE A 172 -8.59 -7.53 -19.33
N ALA A 173 -8.84 -8.69 -19.94
CA ALA A 173 -7.95 -9.28 -20.95
C ALA A 173 -7.75 -8.34 -22.14
N ARG A 174 -8.84 -7.72 -22.67
CA ARG A 174 -8.77 -6.74 -23.77
C ARG A 174 -7.95 -5.50 -23.40
N ARG A 175 -7.97 -5.09 -22.13
CA ARG A 175 -7.19 -3.98 -21.58
C ARG A 175 -5.75 -4.39 -21.22
N GLY A 176 -5.33 -5.64 -21.49
CA GLY A 176 -4.00 -6.15 -21.18
C GLY A 176 -3.76 -6.46 -19.70
N ILE A 177 -4.81 -6.50 -18.89
CA ILE A 177 -4.76 -6.90 -17.49
C ILE A 177 -4.84 -8.43 -17.44
N ARG A 178 -3.75 -9.10 -17.10
CA ARG A 178 -3.64 -10.58 -17.19
C ARG A 178 -4.07 -11.33 -15.94
N CYS A 179 -4.28 -10.63 -14.84
CA CYS A 179 -4.64 -11.24 -13.55
C CYS A 179 -5.75 -10.42 -12.90
N ALA A 180 -6.76 -11.10 -12.37
CA ALA A 180 -7.81 -10.51 -11.56
C ALA A 180 -7.88 -11.22 -10.20
N TYR A 181 -8.35 -10.50 -9.18
CA TYR A 181 -8.70 -11.04 -7.88
C TYR A 181 -10.22 -10.99 -7.73
N VAL A 182 -10.84 -12.17 -7.66
CA VAL A 182 -12.28 -12.32 -7.40
C VAL A 182 -12.46 -12.43 -5.90
N GLN A 183 -13.06 -11.44 -5.27
CA GLN A 183 -13.23 -11.33 -3.82
C GLN A 183 -14.69 -11.40 -3.44
N GLN A 184 -15.05 -12.28 -2.50
CA GLN A 184 -16.40 -12.38 -1.94
C GLN A 184 -16.87 -11.02 -1.42
N GLU A 185 -18.07 -10.62 -1.76
CA GLU A 185 -18.74 -9.51 -1.10
C GLU A 185 -19.03 -9.85 0.35
N VAL A 186 -18.80 -8.90 1.23
CA VAL A 186 -19.12 -9.00 2.66
C VAL A 186 -20.10 -7.91 3.00
N ALA A 187 -21.26 -8.29 3.50
CA ALA A 187 -22.26 -7.34 3.97
C ALA A 187 -21.80 -6.63 5.25
N GLY A 188 -21.91 -5.31 5.27
CA GLY A 188 -21.52 -4.50 6.41
C GLY A 188 -21.17 -3.08 6.03
N ARG A 189 -20.60 -2.37 6.99
CA ARG A 189 -20.15 -0.98 6.80
C ARG A 189 -18.68 -0.94 6.45
N VAL A 190 -18.34 -0.20 5.41
CA VAL A 190 -16.93 0.05 5.05
C VAL A 190 -16.36 1.13 5.96
N VAL A 191 -15.23 0.83 6.59
CA VAL A 191 -14.43 1.77 7.36
C VAL A 191 -13.03 1.86 6.76
N LYS A 192 -12.49 3.08 6.71
CA LYS A 192 -11.10 3.32 6.35
C LYS A 192 -10.24 3.32 7.59
N PHE A 193 -9.08 2.71 7.49
CA PHE A 193 -8.10 2.76 8.56
C PHE A 193 -6.74 3.25 8.05
N TYR A 194 -5.98 3.85 8.98
CA TYR A 194 -4.63 4.35 8.72
C TYR A 194 -3.73 3.99 9.90
N GLY A 195 -2.48 3.65 9.62
CA GLY A 195 -1.51 3.33 10.64
C GLY A 195 -0.07 3.62 10.22
N VAL A 196 0.79 3.65 11.23
CA VAL A 196 2.25 3.74 11.10
C VAL A 196 2.88 2.70 12.01
N SER A 197 3.76 1.85 11.47
CA SER A 197 4.40 0.76 12.20
C SER A 197 5.40 1.26 13.24
N GLY A 198 5.56 0.51 14.32
CA GLY A 198 6.52 0.79 15.39
C GLY A 198 6.20 2.02 16.23
N GLY A 199 5.01 2.57 16.11
CA GLY A 199 4.46 3.65 16.91
C GLY A 199 3.01 3.34 17.26
N ASP A 200 2.43 4.14 18.13
CA ASP A 200 1.05 3.98 18.60
C ASP A 200 0.05 4.73 17.70
N TYR A 201 0.34 4.85 16.40
CA TYR A 201 -0.56 5.56 15.50
C TYR A 201 -1.42 4.57 14.71
N PHE A 202 -2.68 4.54 15.09
CA PHE A 202 -3.76 3.89 14.34
C PHE A 202 -5.03 4.70 14.48
N THR A 203 -5.83 4.76 13.42
CA THR A 203 -7.16 5.36 13.44
C THR A 203 -8.07 4.71 12.39
N ALA A 204 -9.36 4.63 12.69
CA ALA A 204 -10.40 4.13 11.78
C ALA A 204 -11.49 5.19 11.59
N HIS A 205 -12.06 5.28 10.40
CA HIS A 205 -13.03 6.31 10.05
C HIS A 205 -14.25 5.77 9.31
N PRO A 206 -15.44 6.28 9.61
CA PRO A 206 -15.75 7.34 10.61
C PRO A 206 -15.62 6.82 12.05
N GLU A 207 -15.03 7.63 12.94
CA GLU A 207 -14.72 7.24 14.32
C GLU A 207 -15.97 6.97 15.15
N GLU A 208 -17.01 7.80 14.97
CA GLU A 208 -18.26 7.73 15.75
C GLU A 208 -19.05 6.43 15.51
N GLU A 209 -18.67 5.69 14.49
CA GLU A 209 -19.38 4.50 14.02
C GLU A 209 -18.66 3.19 14.34
N VAL A 210 -17.51 3.26 14.99
CA VAL A 210 -16.68 2.09 15.29
C VAL A 210 -16.50 1.98 16.80
N SER A 211 -16.90 0.85 17.39
CA SER A 211 -16.71 0.63 18.83
C SER A 211 -15.22 0.54 19.18
N GLU A 212 -14.85 0.91 20.40
CA GLU A 212 -13.46 0.78 20.87
C GLU A 212 -12.92 -0.65 20.74
N ALA A 213 -13.78 -1.66 20.97
CA ALA A 213 -13.40 -3.06 20.81
C ALA A 213 -13.08 -3.39 19.34
N SER A 214 -13.90 -2.92 18.41
CA SER A 214 -13.67 -3.11 16.96
C SER A 214 -12.44 -2.34 16.48
N VAL A 215 -12.21 -1.12 16.98
CA VAL A 215 -10.98 -0.35 16.68
C VAL A 215 -9.74 -1.12 17.12
N ARG A 216 -9.75 -1.67 18.34
CA ARG A 216 -8.61 -2.44 18.87
C ARG A 216 -8.34 -3.70 18.05
N ALA A 217 -9.37 -4.50 17.81
CA ALA A 217 -9.25 -5.74 17.03
C ALA A 217 -8.78 -5.47 15.58
N LEU A 218 -9.32 -4.43 14.94
CA LEU A 218 -8.90 -4.00 13.61
C LEU A 218 -7.45 -3.49 13.61
N SER A 219 -7.04 -2.74 14.63
CA SER A 219 -5.65 -2.25 14.79
C SER A 219 -4.66 -3.40 14.91
N GLU A 220 -4.97 -4.42 15.71
CA GLU A 220 -4.13 -5.61 15.87
C GLU A 220 -3.99 -6.38 14.54
N ALA A 221 -5.11 -6.62 13.85
CA ALA A 221 -5.10 -7.32 12.56
C ALA A 221 -4.38 -6.51 11.47
N ALA A 222 -4.61 -5.19 11.41
CA ALA A 222 -3.94 -4.31 10.45
C ALA A 222 -2.43 -4.20 10.73
N SER A 223 -2.02 -4.17 12.00
CA SER A 223 -0.60 -4.21 12.38
C SER A 223 0.05 -5.54 12.00
N THR A 224 -0.67 -6.66 12.16
CA THR A 224 -0.21 -7.99 11.69
C THR A 224 -0.06 -8.01 10.18
N ALA A 225 -1.03 -7.45 9.44
CA ALA A 225 -0.96 -7.30 7.99
C ALA A 225 0.25 -6.45 7.57
N ALA A 226 0.44 -5.29 8.18
CA ALA A 226 1.55 -4.39 7.90
C ALA A 226 2.90 -5.07 8.14
N ALA A 227 3.05 -5.80 9.25
CA ALA A 227 4.27 -6.56 9.54
C ALA A 227 4.54 -7.66 8.51
N ALA A 228 3.50 -8.41 8.09
CA ALA A 228 3.63 -9.46 7.08
C ALA A 228 4.00 -8.92 5.69
N LEU A 229 3.55 -7.70 5.36
CA LEU A 229 3.85 -7.02 4.11
C LEU A 229 5.13 -6.19 4.16
N GLY A 230 5.71 -5.98 5.36
CA GLY A 230 6.89 -5.15 5.59
C GLY A 230 6.64 -3.66 5.49
N LEU A 231 5.42 -3.21 5.79
CA LEU A 231 5.00 -1.81 5.65
C LEU A 231 5.25 -1.01 6.92
N GLU A 232 5.67 0.24 6.72
CA GLU A 232 5.90 1.22 7.79
C GLU A 232 4.79 2.28 7.84
N ALA A 233 4.40 2.82 6.69
CA ALA A 233 3.25 3.73 6.52
C ALA A 233 2.19 3.02 5.68
N TRP A 234 0.97 2.87 6.20
CA TRP A 234 -0.03 2.01 5.61
C TRP A 234 -1.46 2.44 5.94
N GLY A 235 -2.39 1.90 5.23
CA GLY A 235 -3.82 2.03 5.49
C GLY A 235 -4.63 1.10 4.61
N GLY A 236 -5.95 1.13 4.76
CA GLY A 236 -6.80 0.24 3.99
C GLY A 236 -8.27 0.47 4.26
N ASP A 237 -9.05 -0.46 3.75
CA ASP A 237 -10.48 -0.52 3.92
C ASP A 237 -10.85 -1.85 4.59
N ALA A 238 -11.77 -1.80 5.56
CA ALA A 238 -12.35 -2.99 6.19
C ALA A 238 -13.88 -2.89 6.17
N VAL A 239 -14.55 -4.04 6.13
CA VAL A 239 -15.99 -4.12 6.33
C VAL A 239 -16.27 -4.58 7.75
N LEU A 240 -17.07 -3.82 8.49
CA LEU A 240 -17.56 -4.19 9.81
C LEU A 240 -18.96 -4.78 9.71
N SER A 241 -19.19 -5.93 10.37
CA SER A 241 -20.49 -6.59 10.48
C SER A 241 -20.72 -7.05 11.93
N GLY A 242 -21.38 -6.21 12.72
CA GLY A 242 -21.45 -6.38 14.17
C GLY A 242 -20.03 -6.32 14.78
N ASP A 243 -19.67 -7.34 15.57
CA ASP A 243 -18.35 -7.45 16.21
C ASP A 243 -17.29 -8.09 15.31
N ARG A 244 -17.66 -8.48 14.09
CA ARG A 244 -16.74 -9.06 13.11
C ARG A 244 -16.30 -8.03 12.10
N PHE A 245 -15.10 -8.22 11.54
CA PHE A 245 -14.61 -7.42 10.43
C PHE A 245 -13.83 -8.29 9.42
N ALA A 246 -13.67 -7.76 8.22
CA ALA A 246 -12.78 -8.31 7.20
C ALA A 246 -12.06 -7.16 6.50
N ILE A 247 -10.74 -7.25 6.37
CA ILE A 247 -9.93 -6.29 5.60
C ILE A 247 -10.11 -6.61 4.12
N ILE A 248 -10.60 -5.63 3.35
CA ILE A 248 -10.94 -5.79 1.93
C ILE A 248 -9.94 -5.13 0.99
N ASP A 249 -9.09 -4.25 1.50
CA ASP A 249 -7.98 -3.62 0.78
C ASP A 249 -6.89 -3.16 1.76
N PHE A 250 -5.62 -3.16 1.30
CA PHE A 250 -4.48 -2.71 2.09
C PHE A 250 -3.46 -2.02 1.19
N ASN A 251 -3.03 -0.83 1.58
CA ASN A 251 -2.26 0.06 0.73
C ASN A 251 -1.00 0.56 1.44
N ASP A 252 0.09 0.67 0.69
CA ASP A 252 1.25 1.47 1.04
C ASP A 252 0.93 2.97 0.88
N TRP A 253 1.44 3.80 1.77
CA TRP A 253 1.32 5.27 1.68
C TRP A 253 -0.05 5.77 1.18
N PRO A 254 -1.16 5.58 1.90
CA PRO A 254 -2.42 6.22 1.56
C PRO A 254 -2.31 7.75 1.72
N SER A 255 -3.25 8.49 1.16
CA SER A 255 -3.25 9.97 1.21
C SER A 255 -3.41 10.55 2.62
N TYR A 256 -3.85 9.76 3.59
CA TYR A 256 -4.17 10.18 4.97
C TYR A 256 -5.03 11.45 5.03
N SER A 257 -5.86 11.67 4.02
CA SER A 257 -6.56 12.96 3.80
C SER A 257 -7.39 13.42 5.01
N ARG A 258 -7.95 12.48 5.77
CA ARG A 258 -8.76 12.76 6.98
C ARG A 258 -7.90 13.08 8.21
N VAL A 259 -6.65 12.64 8.23
CA VAL A 259 -5.79 12.64 9.42
C VAL A 259 -4.35 13.07 9.11
N ARG A 260 -4.18 13.91 8.09
CA ARG A 260 -2.87 14.26 7.52
C ARG A 260 -1.86 14.75 8.55
N ALA A 261 -2.21 15.69 9.39
CA ALA A 261 -1.25 16.30 10.31
C ALA A 261 -0.73 15.30 11.37
N PRO A 262 -1.58 14.55 12.10
CA PRO A 262 -1.09 13.52 13.03
C PRO A 262 -0.36 12.38 12.32
N ALA A 263 -0.80 11.96 11.12
CA ALA A 263 -0.13 10.93 10.33
C ALA A 263 1.27 11.37 9.89
N ALA A 264 1.42 12.59 9.37
CA ALA A 264 2.72 13.13 8.97
C ALA A 264 3.73 13.14 10.12
N ARG A 265 3.30 13.54 11.33
CA ARG A 265 4.14 13.50 12.54
C ARG A 265 4.54 12.07 12.91
N ALA A 266 3.59 11.14 12.87
CA ALA A 266 3.85 9.73 13.18
C ALA A 266 4.83 9.10 12.18
N ILE A 267 4.67 9.38 10.88
CA ILE A 267 5.56 8.90 9.82
C ILE A 267 6.96 9.50 9.98
N ALA A 268 7.06 10.82 10.25
CA ALA A 268 8.36 11.47 10.47
C ALA A 268 9.07 10.89 11.70
N LEU A 269 8.37 10.68 12.81
CA LEU A 269 8.92 10.05 14.00
C LEU A 269 9.40 8.61 13.70
N ARG A 270 8.61 7.83 12.97
CA ARG A 270 9.02 6.49 12.55
C ARG A 270 10.27 6.52 11.69
N ALA A 271 10.35 7.44 10.73
CA ALA A 271 11.50 7.62 9.86
C ALA A 271 12.78 7.95 10.66
N LEU A 272 12.70 8.85 11.65
CA LEU A 272 13.80 9.18 12.55
C LEU A 272 14.22 7.97 13.38
N ASN A 273 13.28 7.20 13.88
CA ASN A 273 13.58 5.98 14.62
C ASN A 273 14.32 4.93 13.76
N LEU A 274 14.00 4.85 12.48
CA LEU A 274 14.71 3.97 11.54
C LEU A 274 16.14 4.45 11.28
N LEU A 275 16.33 5.76 11.10
CA LEU A 275 17.66 6.37 10.90
C LEU A 275 18.58 6.23 12.11
N THR A 276 18.03 6.27 13.32
CA THR A 276 18.81 6.26 14.57
C THR A 276 18.99 4.87 15.19
N ARG A 277 18.32 3.84 14.64
CA ARG A 277 18.52 2.46 15.11
C ARG A 277 19.97 2.06 14.87
N PRO A 278 20.68 1.54 15.90
CA PRO A 278 21.99 0.94 15.70
C PRO A 278 21.85 -0.17 14.66
N LEU A 279 22.62 -0.12 13.59
CA LEU A 279 22.77 -1.28 12.71
C LEU A 279 23.26 -2.43 13.59
N LEU A 280 22.37 -3.38 13.90
CA LEU A 280 22.78 -4.61 14.57
C LEU A 280 23.82 -5.27 13.67
N ALA A 281 25.06 -5.26 14.15
CA ALA A 281 26.20 -5.85 13.47
C ALA A 281 25.87 -7.32 13.13
N GLY A 282 25.56 -7.61 11.85
CA GLY A 282 25.37 -8.98 11.39
C GLY A 282 24.22 -9.23 10.40
N GLN A 283 23.29 -8.32 10.16
CA GLN A 283 22.31 -8.53 9.09
C GLN A 283 22.89 -8.10 7.73
N LYS A 284 23.73 -8.97 7.14
CA LYS A 284 23.87 -8.98 5.68
C LYS A 284 22.52 -9.41 5.12
N LEU A 285 21.89 -8.52 4.38
CA LEU A 285 20.75 -8.83 3.55
C LEU A 285 21.10 -10.04 2.67
N LYS A 286 20.41 -11.17 2.91
CA LYS A 286 20.44 -12.34 2.05
C LYS A 286 19.46 -12.18 0.91
#